data_ffae9b8bd393d7b75c0f4cf6179d6bfa
#
_entry.id   ffae9b8bd393d7b75c0f4cf6179d6bfa
#
_cell.length_a   1.000
_cell.length_b   1.000
_cell.length_c   1.000
_cell.angle_alpha   90.00
_cell.angle_beta   90.00
_cell.angle_gamma   90.00
#
_symmetry.space_group_name_H-M   'P 1'
#
loop_
_entity.id
_entity.type
_entity.pdbx_description
1 polymer ?
#
loop_
_entity_poly.entity_id
_entity_poly.type
_entity_poly.pdbx_seq_one_letter_code
_entity_poly.pdbx_strand_id
1 'polypeptide(L)'
;MKTKNPNGNGGTRRMSLRSRIACQAADLATWASQKTGRGAGGMIGGLIANAIDPNLLAQLSQGRPTVLVTGTNGKSTTTRMLAHALASRYSVATNEGGDNMDAGVISALLAGRDKDVVALEVDELHVPNIAEKLDADVLVLLNLTRDQLDRVGEINKIERALRACVEARPDMTVIANCDDVQVTSVAWDAPNVVWVSAGAGFVGDSTSCPRTGGHIVRTEDDWYAVKKLPDGRDFRRPEPTWWVDKAGLGHVGDGTGAGDAGADSTSAGSQTLPMNLQLPGRANRGNAAQAIAAAVVMDVPVADALRAAEEVTDVAGRYSLVEFEGRTLRLMLAKNPAGWQEALSMIDRGVDSVVIAVNGQVADGQDLSWIWDVRFEDFEGQQVLAAGERGTDLAVRLGYAGVRHTLIKDTVDAVLACPPGRVEVLANYTAFRDLKRELERRGATTVEADEAAETKEDAR
;
A
#
# COMPACT_ATOMS: atom_id res chain seq x y z
N MET A 1 -21.23 13.22 -11.35
CA MET A 1 -20.74 12.56 -10.13
C MET A 1 -21.53 13.06 -8.94
N LYS A 2 -22.15 12.20 -8.12
CA LYS A 2 -22.82 12.59 -6.87
C LYS A 2 -21.92 12.16 -5.72
N THR A 3 -20.81 12.87 -5.52
CA THR A 3 -20.07 12.76 -4.25
C THR A 3 -20.91 13.39 -3.15
N LYS A 4 -20.99 12.74 -2.01
CA LYS A 4 -21.61 13.31 -0.80
C LYS A 4 -20.92 14.66 -0.55
N ASN A 5 -21.71 15.74 -0.40
CA ASN A 5 -21.16 17.09 -0.24
C ASN A 5 -20.46 17.20 1.13
N PRO A 6 -19.14 17.34 1.21
CA PRO A 6 -18.41 17.47 2.47
C PRO A 6 -18.76 18.76 3.23
N ASN A 7 -19.28 19.79 2.53
CA ASN A 7 -19.75 21.06 3.09
C ASN A 7 -21.23 21.04 3.44
N GLY A 8 -21.91 19.91 3.30
CA GLY A 8 -23.31 19.75 3.71
C GLY A 8 -23.41 19.94 5.23
N ASN A 9 -24.05 21.04 5.63
CA ASN A 9 -24.33 21.46 7.01
C ASN A 9 -24.51 20.23 7.92
N GLY A 10 -23.65 20.06 8.92
CA GLY A 10 -23.68 18.97 9.89
C GLY A 10 -24.96 18.93 10.72
N GLY A 11 -26.04 18.50 10.08
CA GLY A 11 -27.26 18.12 10.82
C GLY A 11 -26.83 17.10 11.86
N THR A 12 -27.05 17.38 13.13
CA THR A 12 -26.74 16.52 14.27
C THR A 12 -27.08 15.07 13.92
N ARG A 13 -26.03 14.28 13.59
CA ARG A 13 -26.16 12.85 13.29
C ARG A 13 -26.85 12.18 14.48
N ARG A 14 -28.11 11.85 14.34
CA ARG A 14 -28.89 11.21 15.42
C ARG A 14 -28.47 9.73 15.48
N MET A 15 -27.36 9.47 16.19
CA MET A 15 -26.97 8.11 16.53
C MET A 15 -28.03 7.43 17.42
N SER A 16 -28.28 6.16 17.19
CA SER A 16 -29.16 5.35 18.04
C SER A 16 -28.64 5.35 19.49
N LEU A 17 -29.51 5.09 20.45
CA LEU A 17 -29.08 4.96 21.86
C LEU A 17 -28.03 3.84 22.02
N ARG A 18 -28.21 2.72 21.29
CA ARG A 18 -27.29 1.59 21.26
C ARG A 18 -25.92 1.98 20.75
N SER A 19 -25.85 2.75 19.66
CA SER A 19 -24.59 3.24 19.10
C SER A 19 -23.87 4.22 20.03
N ARG A 20 -24.63 5.06 20.75
CA ARG A 20 -24.04 5.98 21.74
C ARG A 20 -23.41 5.20 22.90
N ILE A 21 -24.07 4.15 23.39
CA ILE A 21 -23.53 3.26 24.42
C ILE A 21 -22.29 2.54 23.88
N ALA A 22 -22.33 2.06 22.64
CA ALA A 22 -21.19 1.39 22.00
C ALA A 22 -19.96 2.33 21.90
N CYS A 23 -20.16 3.59 21.51
CA CYS A 23 -19.08 4.59 21.48
C CYS A 23 -18.47 4.82 22.86
N GLN A 24 -19.31 5.04 23.90
CA GLN A 24 -18.81 5.26 25.26
C GLN A 24 -18.03 4.06 25.81
N ALA A 25 -18.54 2.85 25.57
CA ALA A 25 -17.85 1.63 25.99
C ALA A 25 -16.50 1.45 25.27
N ALA A 26 -16.44 1.79 23.98
CA ALA A 26 -15.21 1.77 23.20
C ALA A 26 -14.18 2.79 23.71
N ASP A 27 -14.61 4.02 23.95
CA ASP A 27 -13.76 5.09 24.49
C ASP A 27 -13.16 4.68 25.84
N LEU A 28 -13.97 4.10 26.73
CA LEU A 28 -13.52 3.62 28.04
C LEU A 28 -12.52 2.46 27.91
N ALA A 29 -12.79 1.51 27.02
CA ALA A 29 -11.92 0.35 26.80
C ALA A 29 -10.57 0.77 26.18
N THR A 30 -10.59 1.68 25.22
CA THR A 30 -9.37 2.24 24.60
C THR A 30 -8.53 2.97 25.66
N TRP A 31 -9.14 3.82 26.46
CA TRP A 31 -8.47 4.51 27.58
C TRP A 31 -7.86 3.53 28.58
N ALA A 32 -8.59 2.50 29.00
CA ALA A 32 -8.12 1.48 29.94
C ALA A 32 -6.94 0.68 29.37
N SER A 33 -6.98 0.32 28.08
CA SER A 33 -5.89 -0.39 27.39
C SER A 33 -4.61 0.45 27.35
N GLN A 34 -4.73 1.71 26.97
CA GLN A 34 -3.59 2.63 26.93
C GLN A 34 -2.95 2.83 28.31
N LYS A 35 -3.78 2.99 29.35
CA LYS A 35 -3.31 3.22 30.73
C LYS A 35 -2.64 1.98 31.34
N THR A 36 -3.01 0.77 30.91
CA THR A 36 -2.43 -0.49 31.40
C THR A 36 -1.22 -0.97 30.60
N GLY A 37 -0.81 -0.26 29.52
CA GLY A 37 0.34 -0.60 28.69
C GLY A 37 0.17 -1.91 27.90
N ARG A 38 -1.06 -2.44 27.76
CA ARG A 38 -1.35 -3.72 27.08
C ARG A 38 -1.60 -3.58 25.58
N GLY A 39 -1.02 -2.55 24.93
CA GLY A 39 -1.08 -2.29 23.50
C GLY A 39 -1.50 -0.85 23.20
N ALA A 40 -1.38 -0.45 21.92
CA ALA A 40 -1.76 0.89 21.45
C ALA A 40 -3.28 1.19 21.53
N GLY A 41 -4.09 0.20 21.95
CA GLY A 41 -5.54 0.35 22.11
C GLY A 41 -6.32 0.38 20.78
N GLY A 42 -5.64 0.28 19.64
CA GLY A 42 -6.21 0.52 18.31
C GLY A 42 -7.37 -0.41 17.93
N MET A 43 -7.35 -1.68 18.35
CA MET A 43 -8.41 -2.63 17.99
C MET A 43 -9.44 -2.89 19.10
N ILE A 44 -9.09 -2.74 20.37
CA ILE A 44 -9.94 -3.13 21.51
C ILE A 44 -11.25 -2.33 21.54
N GLY A 45 -11.17 -1.04 21.32
CA GLY A 45 -12.34 -0.17 21.26
C GLY A 45 -13.31 -0.59 20.16
N GLY A 46 -12.78 -0.86 18.95
CA GLY A 46 -13.57 -1.30 17.81
C GLY A 46 -14.24 -2.67 18.03
N LEU A 47 -13.54 -3.64 18.63
CA LEU A 47 -14.10 -4.95 18.98
C LEU A 47 -15.30 -4.83 19.92
N ILE A 48 -15.16 -4.05 21.00
CA ILE A 48 -16.22 -3.83 21.98
C ILE A 48 -17.39 -3.09 21.35
N ALA A 49 -17.12 -2.04 20.58
CA ALA A 49 -18.13 -1.28 19.89
C ALA A 49 -18.95 -2.14 18.91
N ASN A 50 -18.28 -2.97 18.11
CA ASN A 50 -18.92 -3.87 17.14
C ASN A 50 -19.76 -4.95 17.84
N ALA A 51 -19.31 -5.46 18.98
CA ALA A 51 -20.06 -6.42 19.77
C ALA A 51 -21.36 -5.82 20.36
N ILE A 52 -21.32 -4.54 20.76
CA ILE A 52 -22.48 -3.82 21.29
C ILE A 52 -23.43 -3.42 20.14
N ASP A 53 -22.90 -2.87 19.06
CA ASP A 53 -23.73 -2.41 17.93
C ASP A 53 -23.09 -2.79 16.56
N PRO A 54 -23.49 -3.91 15.94
CA PRO A 54 -23.02 -4.33 14.63
C PRO A 54 -23.31 -3.32 13.47
N ASN A 55 -24.25 -2.38 13.66
CA ASN A 55 -24.59 -1.36 12.69
C ASN A 55 -23.84 -0.03 12.92
N LEU A 56 -22.89 -0.02 13.86
CA LEU A 56 -22.18 1.20 14.24
C LEU A 56 -21.39 1.79 13.06
N LEU A 57 -20.75 0.96 12.23
CA LEU A 57 -20.04 1.40 11.03
C LEU A 57 -20.89 2.30 10.14
N ALA A 58 -22.09 1.87 9.79
CA ALA A 58 -23.00 2.64 8.94
C ALA A 58 -23.41 3.98 9.57
N GLN A 59 -23.55 4.04 10.89
CA GLN A 59 -23.91 5.28 11.59
C GLN A 59 -22.74 6.25 11.70
N LEU A 60 -21.51 5.73 11.90
CA LEU A 60 -20.32 6.55 11.97
C LEU A 60 -19.93 7.19 10.64
N SER A 61 -20.21 6.53 9.51
CA SER A 61 -19.90 7.04 8.16
C SER A 61 -20.99 7.88 7.54
N GLN A 62 -22.20 7.86 8.08
CA GLN A 62 -23.38 8.46 7.47
C GLN A 62 -23.14 9.92 7.01
N GLY A 63 -23.31 10.17 5.70
CA GLY A 63 -23.17 11.49 5.08
C GLY A 63 -21.73 11.97 4.91
N ARG A 64 -20.72 11.15 5.23
CA ARG A 64 -19.30 11.46 4.97
C ARG A 64 -18.84 10.84 3.67
N PRO A 65 -18.19 11.62 2.78
CA PRO A 65 -17.46 11.03 1.66
C PRO A 65 -16.40 10.05 2.14
N THR A 66 -16.39 8.84 1.55
CA THR A 66 -15.57 7.74 2.02
C THR A 66 -14.75 7.15 0.89
N VAL A 67 -13.43 7.11 1.07
CA VAL A 67 -12.48 6.45 0.17
C VAL A 67 -11.92 5.22 0.86
N LEU A 68 -11.96 4.08 0.18
CA LEU A 68 -11.33 2.84 0.63
C LEU A 68 -10.10 2.55 -0.24
N VAL A 69 -9.00 2.16 0.38
CA VAL A 69 -7.76 1.76 -0.29
C VAL A 69 -7.49 0.30 0.01
N THR A 70 -7.35 -0.51 -1.05
CA THR A 70 -7.08 -1.94 -0.92
C THR A 70 -6.09 -2.43 -1.98
N GLY A 71 -5.56 -3.62 -1.76
CA GLY A 71 -4.58 -4.29 -2.61
C GLY A 71 -3.54 -5.01 -1.78
N THR A 72 -2.85 -5.98 -2.33
CA THR A 72 -1.89 -6.81 -1.58
C THR A 72 -0.74 -5.98 -1.01
N ASN A 73 -0.16 -5.07 -1.81
CA ASN A 73 0.95 -4.22 -1.42
C ASN A 73 0.62 -2.74 -1.60
N GLY A 74 1.24 -1.87 -0.79
CA GLY A 74 1.14 -0.42 -0.92
C GLY A 74 -0.02 0.23 -0.17
N LYS A 75 -0.93 -0.53 0.46
CA LYS A 75 -2.13 -0.02 1.16
C LYS A 75 -1.81 1.15 2.11
N SER A 76 -0.96 0.92 3.11
CA SER A 76 -0.64 1.92 4.14
C SER A 76 0.00 3.17 3.55
N THR A 77 0.93 3.00 2.60
CA THR A 77 1.60 4.12 1.91
C THR A 77 0.59 4.96 1.14
N THR A 78 -0.25 4.31 0.33
CA THR A 78 -1.25 5.01 -0.48
C THR A 78 -2.29 5.70 0.39
N THR A 79 -2.76 5.03 1.46
CA THR A 79 -3.72 5.63 2.40
C THR A 79 -3.15 6.85 3.10
N ARG A 80 -1.85 6.81 3.51
CA ARG A 80 -1.18 7.96 4.10
C ARG A 80 -1.04 9.11 3.11
N MET A 81 -0.54 8.86 1.88
CA MET A 81 -0.46 9.88 0.83
C MET A 81 -1.83 10.49 0.52
N LEU A 82 -2.87 9.66 0.41
CA LEU A 82 -4.24 10.10 0.20
C LEU A 82 -4.77 10.94 1.35
N ALA A 83 -4.54 10.51 2.60
CA ALA A 83 -4.96 11.26 3.78
C ALA A 83 -4.29 12.64 3.85
N HIS A 84 -2.98 12.73 3.55
CA HIS A 84 -2.27 14.00 3.44
C HIS A 84 -2.83 14.87 2.31
N ALA A 85 -3.07 14.30 1.13
CA ALA A 85 -3.67 15.02 0.01
C ALA A 85 -5.07 15.57 0.36
N LEU A 86 -5.93 14.77 0.97
CA LEU A 86 -7.26 15.19 1.41
C LEU A 86 -7.18 16.24 2.53
N ALA A 87 -6.19 16.15 3.42
CA ALA A 87 -6.00 17.08 4.53
C ALA A 87 -5.68 18.51 4.08
N SER A 88 -5.24 18.72 2.82
CA SER A 88 -5.10 20.06 2.25
C SER A 88 -6.42 20.82 2.14
N ARG A 89 -7.57 20.11 2.18
CA ARG A 89 -8.90 20.70 2.00
C ARG A 89 -9.92 20.30 3.07
N TYR A 90 -9.77 19.14 3.71
CA TYR A 90 -10.74 18.54 4.61
C TYR A 90 -10.09 18.07 5.91
N SER A 91 -10.87 17.92 6.96
CA SER A 91 -10.43 17.12 8.10
C SER A 91 -10.67 15.62 7.82
N VAL A 92 -9.66 14.77 8.02
CA VAL A 92 -9.64 13.37 7.56
C VAL A 92 -9.67 12.41 8.74
N ALA A 93 -10.55 11.39 8.66
CA ALA A 93 -10.49 10.20 9.51
C ALA A 93 -9.77 9.08 8.76
N THR A 94 -8.74 8.50 9.36
CA THR A 94 -7.92 7.44 8.74
C THR A 94 -7.40 6.45 9.77
N ASN A 95 -7.07 5.22 9.34
CA ASN A 95 -6.48 4.16 10.17
C ASN A 95 -4.96 4.07 9.95
N GLU A 96 -4.20 5.02 10.48
CA GLU A 96 -2.74 5.12 10.28
C GLU A 96 -1.93 3.93 10.83
N GLY A 97 -2.49 3.16 11.77
CA GLY A 97 -1.81 2.02 12.40
C GLY A 97 -1.75 0.74 11.57
N GLY A 98 -2.32 0.70 10.35
CA GLY A 98 -2.39 -0.51 9.54
C GLY A 98 -3.44 -1.53 10.02
N ASP A 99 -4.31 -1.15 10.94
CA ASP A 99 -5.43 -1.97 11.43
C ASP A 99 -6.55 -1.98 10.37
N ASN A 100 -6.43 -2.82 9.36
CA ASN A 100 -7.23 -2.83 8.13
C ASN A 100 -8.42 -3.80 8.11
N MET A 101 -8.76 -4.37 9.28
CA MET A 101 -9.96 -5.20 9.49
C MET A 101 -11.08 -4.42 10.17
N ASP A 102 -12.28 -4.98 10.22
CA ASP A 102 -13.50 -4.34 10.75
C ASP A 102 -13.29 -3.59 12.08
N ALA A 103 -12.59 -4.20 13.03
CA ALA A 103 -12.35 -3.57 14.35
C ALA A 103 -11.44 -2.34 14.29
N GLY A 104 -10.41 -2.37 13.46
CA GLY A 104 -9.52 -1.22 13.22
C GLY A 104 -10.23 -0.08 12.51
N VAL A 105 -11.05 -0.40 11.50
CA VAL A 105 -11.90 0.56 10.79
C VAL A 105 -12.88 1.24 11.76
N ILE A 106 -13.54 0.48 12.63
CA ILE A 106 -14.43 1.06 13.66
C ILE A 106 -13.67 1.99 14.59
N SER A 107 -12.50 1.57 15.06
CA SER A 107 -11.65 2.39 15.95
C SER A 107 -11.22 3.70 15.28
N ALA A 108 -10.82 3.67 14.02
CA ALA A 108 -10.47 4.86 13.24
C ALA A 108 -11.66 5.83 13.09
N LEU A 109 -12.84 5.29 12.78
CA LEU A 109 -14.07 6.10 12.67
C LEU A 109 -14.53 6.66 14.01
N LEU A 110 -14.30 5.95 15.12
CA LEU A 110 -14.57 6.45 16.47
C LEU A 110 -13.63 7.61 16.84
N ALA A 111 -12.33 7.46 16.54
CA ALA A 111 -11.34 8.51 16.78
C ALA A 111 -11.59 9.75 15.90
N GLY A 112 -12.00 9.52 14.65
CA GLY A 112 -12.29 10.58 13.65
C GLY A 112 -13.77 10.90 13.48
N ARG A 113 -14.59 10.79 14.53
CA ARG A 113 -16.06 10.99 14.43
C ARG A 113 -16.49 12.41 14.08
N ASP A 114 -15.62 13.38 14.29
CA ASP A 114 -15.78 14.82 14.00
C ASP A 114 -15.23 15.23 12.63
N LYS A 115 -14.58 14.31 11.91
CA LYS A 115 -13.91 14.59 10.65
C LYS A 115 -14.89 14.64 9.47
N ASP A 116 -14.52 15.42 8.44
CA ASP A 116 -15.36 15.69 7.26
C ASP A 116 -15.39 14.51 6.30
N VAL A 117 -14.23 13.91 6.03
CA VAL A 117 -14.05 12.82 5.08
C VAL A 117 -13.37 11.61 5.73
N VAL A 118 -13.51 10.47 5.07
CA VAL A 118 -12.99 9.19 5.54
C VAL A 118 -12.05 8.60 4.47
N ALA A 119 -10.80 8.25 4.84
CA ALA A 119 -9.84 7.55 3.99
C ALA A 119 -9.29 6.36 4.75
N LEU A 120 -9.62 5.15 4.33
CA LEU A 120 -9.34 3.93 5.10
C LEU A 120 -8.56 2.91 4.27
N GLU A 121 -7.52 2.35 4.88
CA GLU A 121 -6.93 1.09 4.48
C GLU A 121 -7.86 -0.06 4.84
N VAL A 122 -8.14 -0.96 3.89
CA VAL A 122 -9.02 -2.12 4.10
C VAL A 122 -8.38 -3.36 3.47
N ASP A 123 -8.37 -4.47 4.23
CA ASP A 123 -7.98 -5.78 3.70
C ASP A 123 -8.95 -6.24 2.61
N GLU A 124 -8.45 -6.88 1.57
CA GLU A 124 -9.18 -7.18 0.34
C GLU A 124 -10.48 -7.96 0.57
N LEU A 125 -10.46 -8.94 1.48
CA LEU A 125 -11.63 -9.75 1.79
C LEU A 125 -12.66 -9.05 2.68
N HIS A 126 -12.26 -7.96 3.35
CA HIS A 126 -13.16 -7.12 4.16
C HIS A 126 -13.83 -6.01 3.35
N VAL A 127 -13.28 -5.65 2.17
CA VAL A 127 -13.81 -4.57 1.32
C VAL A 127 -15.30 -4.71 1.02
N PRO A 128 -15.85 -5.88 0.61
CA PRO A 128 -17.26 -5.98 0.27
C PRO A 128 -18.18 -5.57 1.44
N ASN A 129 -17.89 -6.06 2.65
CA ASN A 129 -18.66 -5.77 3.86
C ASN A 129 -18.53 -4.29 4.29
N ILE A 130 -17.30 -3.76 4.23
CA ILE A 130 -17.01 -2.39 4.68
C ILE A 130 -17.56 -1.37 3.66
N ALA A 131 -17.37 -1.60 2.36
CA ALA A 131 -17.90 -0.74 1.31
C ALA A 131 -19.43 -0.64 1.35
N GLU A 132 -20.12 -1.75 1.65
CA GLU A 132 -21.56 -1.75 1.83
C GLU A 132 -21.99 -0.93 3.05
N LYS A 133 -21.39 -1.18 4.21
CA LYS A 133 -21.77 -0.52 5.46
C LYS A 133 -21.45 0.98 5.48
N LEU A 134 -20.35 1.38 4.84
CA LEU A 134 -19.92 2.77 4.78
C LEU A 134 -20.57 3.53 3.62
N ASP A 135 -21.23 2.83 2.68
CA ASP A 135 -21.71 3.41 1.43
C ASP A 135 -20.58 4.18 0.73
N ALA A 136 -19.47 3.45 0.45
CA ALA A 136 -18.23 4.03 -0.02
C ALA A 136 -18.40 4.72 -1.38
N ASP A 137 -17.82 5.93 -1.52
CA ASP A 137 -17.88 6.74 -2.74
C ASP A 137 -16.77 6.41 -3.72
N VAL A 138 -15.57 6.06 -3.19
CA VAL A 138 -14.37 5.76 -3.98
C VAL A 138 -13.69 4.49 -3.47
N LEU A 139 -13.25 3.63 -4.39
CA LEU A 139 -12.43 2.46 -4.12
C LEU A 139 -11.13 2.55 -4.91
N VAL A 140 -9.99 2.55 -4.22
CA VAL A 140 -8.66 2.50 -4.82
C VAL A 140 -8.16 1.07 -4.82
N LEU A 141 -7.92 0.50 -6.00
CA LEU A 141 -7.43 -0.86 -6.23
C LEU A 141 -5.98 -0.81 -6.71
N LEU A 142 -5.03 -1.18 -5.84
CA LEU A 142 -3.59 -1.03 -6.10
C LEU A 142 -3.02 -2.16 -6.95
N ASN A 143 -3.06 -3.35 -6.42
CA ASN A 143 -2.54 -4.58 -7.04
C ASN A 143 -3.13 -5.81 -6.33
N LEU A 144 -3.21 -6.93 -7.03
CA LEU A 144 -3.63 -8.21 -6.48
C LEU A 144 -2.60 -9.29 -6.83
N THR A 145 -1.76 -9.64 -5.86
CA THR A 145 -0.72 -10.66 -5.97
C THR A 145 -0.85 -11.67 -4.83
N ARG A 146 -0.12 -12.79 -4.92
CA ARG A 146 -0.05 -13.74 -3.81
C ARG A 146 0.59 -13.09 -2.58
N ASP A 147 -0.09 -13.16 -1.44
CA ASP A 147 0.50 -12.73 -0.16
C ASP A 147 1.28 -13.88 0.49
N GLN A 148 0.69 -15.09 0.49
CA GLN A 148 1.33 -16.31 1.00
C GLN A 148 0.99 -17.50 0.09
N LEU A 149 1.96 -18.40 -0.16
CA LEU A 149 1.77 -19.57 -1.02
C LEU A 149 0.81 -20.61 -0.46
N ASP A 150 0.66 -20.67 0.86
CA ASP A 150 -0.25 -21.60 1.55
C ASP A 150 -1.73 -21.38 1.17
N ARG A 151 -2.02 -20.28 0.47
CA ARG A 151 -3.38 -19.86 0.09
C ARG A 151 -3.62 -19.98 -1.40
N VAL A 152 -3.38 -21.17 -1.95
CA VAL A 152 -3.64 -21.48 -3.37
C VAL A 152 -5.08 -21.15 -3.75
N GLY A 153 -5.26 -20.35 -4.80
CA GLY A 153 -6.58 -19.89 -5.25
C GLY A 153 -7.15 -18.68 -4.53
N GLU A 154 -6.43 -18.08 -3.58
CA GLU A 154 -6.87 -16.90 -2.83
C GLU A 154 -7.06 -15.68 -3.75
N ILE A 155 -6.13 -15.43 -4.70
CA ILE A 155 -6.24 -14.30 -5.65
C ILE A 155 -7.56 -14.35 -6.42
N ASN A 156 -7.91 -15.51 -6.97
CA ASN A 156 -9.17 -15.67 -7.72
C ASN A 156 -10.41 -15.49 -6.85
N LYS A 157 -10.32 -15.82 -5.55
CA LYS A 157 -11.39 -15.59 -4.58
C LYS A 157 -11.52 -14.09 -4.28
N ILE A 158 -10.40 -13.42 -4.05
CA ILE A 158 -10.32 -11.98 -3.81
C ILE A 158 -10.84 -11.22 -5.05
N GLU A 159 -10.34 -11.55 -6.25
CA GLU A 159 -10.79 -10.93 -7.50
C GLU A 159 -12.31 -11.02 -7.63
N ARG A 160 -12.90 -12.22 -7.48
CA ARG A 160 -14.35 -12.42 -7.60
C ARG A 160 -15.13 -11.65 -6.52
N ALA A 161 -14.64 -11.60 -5.28
CA ALA A 161 -15.29 -10.87 -4.20
C ALA A 161 -15.30 -9.36 -4.45
N LEU A 162 -14.15 -8.80 -4.88
CA LEU A 162 -14.00 -7.38 -5.21
C LEU A 162 -14.82 -7.02 -6.45
N ARG A 163 -14.81 -7.85 -7.49
CA ARG A 163 -15.62 -7.66 -8.70
C ARG A 163 -17.11 -7.62 -8.38
N ALA A 164 -17.61 -8.57 -7.61
CA ALA A 164 -19.01 -8.58 -7.18
C ALA A 164 -19.35 -7.33 -6.33
N CYS A 165 -18.43 -6.84 -5.50
CA CYS A 165 -18.60 -5.61 -4.75
C CYS A 165 -18.72 -4.38 -5.67
N VAL A 166 -17.87 -4.28 -6.69
CA VAL A 166 -17.89 -3.18 -7.68
C VAL A 166 -19.16 -3.24 -8.54
N GLU A 167 -19.53 -4.41 -9.03
CA GLU A 167 -20.77 -4.63 -9.81
C GLU A 167 -22.02 -4.25 -9.02
N ALA A 168 -22.05 -4.52 -7.71
CA ALA A 168 -23.18 -4.15 -6.83
C ALA A 168 -23.25 -2.65 -6.52
N ARG A 169 -22.23 -1.85 -6.89
CA ARG A 169 -22.09 -0.43 -6.54
C ARG A 169 -21.76 0.43 -7.76
N PRO A 170 -22.68 0.58 -8.72
CA PRO A 170 -22.39 1.28 -9.97
C PRO A 170 -22.12 2.78 -9.78
N ASP A 171 -22.54 3.37 -8.67
CA ASP A 171 -22.28 4.79 -8.35
C ASP A 171 -20.88 5.01 -7.74
N MET A 172 -20.21 3.97 -7.26
CA MET A 172 -18.87 4.05 -6.69
C MET A 172 -17.83 4.27 -7.78
N THR A 173 -16.93 5.24 -7.59
CA THR A 173 -15.79 5.46 -8.49
C THR A 173 -14.65 4.51 -8.12
N VAL A 174 -14.10 3.82 -9.11
CA VAL A 174 -12.96 2.90 -8.93
C VAL A 174 -11.70 3.52 -9.52
N ILE A 175 -10.69 3.74 -8.68
CA ILE A 175 -9.35 4.11 -9.11
C ILE A 175 -8.57 2.80 -9.27
N ALA A 176 -8.27 2.41 -10.49
CA ALA A 176 -7.77 1.07 -10.80
C ALA A 176 -6.43 1.10 -11.53
N ASN A 177 -5.47 0.31 -11.05
CA ASN A 177 -4.20 0.10 -11.75
C ASN A 177 -4.42 -0.74 -13.02
N CYS A 178 -4.29 -0.12 -14.19
CA CYS A 178 -4.48 -0.80 -15.49
C CYS A 178 -3.33 -1.76 -15.86
N ASP A 179 -2.19 -1.68 -15.16
CA ASP A 179 -1.04 -2.56 -15.41
C ASP A 179 -1.20 -3.92 -14.70
N ASP A 180 -2.11 -4.01 -13.72
CA ASP A 180 -2.45 -5.24 -13.01
C ASP A 180 -3.69 -5.91 -13.64
N VAL A 181 -3.50 -7.14 -14.15
CA VAL A 181 -4.56 -7.91 -14.84
C VAL A 181 -5.73 -8.26 -13.91
N GLN A 182 -5.44 -8.55 -12.64
CA GLN A 182 -6.47 -8.92 -11.66
C GLN A 182 -7.30 -7.69 -11.27
N VAL A 183 -6.65 -6.56 -11.02
CA VAL A 183 -7.30 -5.27 -10.75
C VAL A 183 -8.14 -4.84 -11.95
N THR A 184 -7.58 -4.95 -13.16
CA THR A 184 -8.34 -4.66 -14.39
C THR A 184 -9.57 -5.56 -14.51
N SER A 185 -9.47 -6.84 -14.15
CA SER A 185 -10.62 -7.75 -14.16
C SER A 185 -11.71 -7.31 -13.18
N VAL A 186 -11.33 -6.85 -11.99
CA VAL A 186 -12.29 -6.33 -10.99
C VAL A 186 -13.05 -5.12 -11.55
N ALA A 187 -12.35 -4.17 -12.17
CA ALA A 187 -12.92 -2.89 -12.57
C ALA A 187 -13.47 -2.87 -14.02
N TRP A 188 -13.31 -3.95 -14.80
CA TRP A 188 -13.57 -4.00 -16.24
C TRP A 188 -14.95 -3.54 -16.68
N ASP A 189 -15.98 -3.92 -15.95
CA ASP A 189 -17.37 -3.59 -16.27
C ASP A 189 -17.95 -2.47 -15.38
N ALA A 190 -17.11 -1.84 -14.55
CA ALA A 190 -17.55 -0.73 -13.70
C ALA A 190 -17.83 0.52 -14.57
N PRO A 191 -18.96 1.23 -14.33
CA PRO A 191 -19.31 2.40 -15.13
C PRO A 191 -18.47 3.63 -14.84
N ASN A 192 -17.89 3.72 -13.63
CA ASN A 192 -17.10 4.86 -13.17
C ASN A 192 -15.69 4.39 -12.79
N VAL A 193 -14.76 4.37 -13.76
CA VAL A 193 -13.36 3.96 -13.55
C VAL A 193 -12.40 5.08 -13.95
N VAL A 194 -11.41 5.29 -13.09
CA VAL A 194 -10.22 6.09 -13.38
C VAL A 194 -9.04 5.12 -13.52
N TRP A 195 -8.55 4.94 -14.73
CA TRP A 195 -7.44 4.04 -15.00
C TRP A 195 -6.09 4.74 -14.75
N VAL A 196 -5.25 4.09 -13.94
CA VAL A 196 -3.93 4.60 -13.57
C VAL A 196 -2.87 3.60 -14.02
N SER A 197 -1.89 4.03 -14.80
CA SER A 197 -0.67 3.28 -15.06
C SER A 197 0.29 3.48 -13.89
N ALA A 198 0.23 2.58 -12.92
CA ALA A 198 0.98 2.62 -11.68
C ALA A 198 2.16 1.64 -11.63
N GLY A 199 2.33 0.86 -12.69
CA GLY A 199 3.28 -0.22 -12.81
C GLY A 199 2.66 -1.59 -12.49
N ALA A 200 3.14 -2.62 -13.18
CA ALA A 200 2.58 -3.97 -13.09
C ALA A 200 2.95 -4.73 -11.80
N GLY A 201 3.86 -4.19 -10.99
CA GLY A 201 4.36 -4.90 -9.81
C GLY A 201 4.95 -6.27 -10.16
N PHE A 202 4.48 -7.34 -9.49
CA PHE A 202 4.92 -8.72 -9.75
C PHE A 202 4.03 -9.38 -10.81
N VAL A 203 4.57 -9.58 -12.00
CA VAL A 203 3.82 -10.11 -13.15
C VAL A 203 3.61 -11.64 -13.13
N GLY A 204 4.36 -12.38 -12.31
CA GLY A 204 4.32 -13.84 -12.23
C GLY A 204 2.95 -14.40 -11.83
N ASP A 205 2.15 -13.64 -11.11
CA ASP A 205 0.82 -14.04 -10.63
C ASP A 205 -0.31 -13.79 -11.64
N SER A 206 0.00 -13.18 -12.79
CA SER A 206 -0.98 -12.77 -13.81
C SER A 206 -0.67 -13.41 -15.16
N THR A 207 -0.36 -14.70 -15.20
CA THR A 207 -0.10 -15.45 -16.42
C THR A 207 -1.37 -15.91 -17.13
N SER A 208 -2.51 -15.95 -16.41
CA SER A 208 -3.81 -16.31 -16.95
C SER A 208 -4.86 -15.25 -16.67
N CYS A 209 -5.77 -15.08 -17.64
CA CYS A 209 -6.90 -14.16 -17.51
C CYS A 209 -7.90 -14.68 -16.47
N PRO A 210 -8.25 -13.93 -15.42
CA PRO A 210 -9.17 -14.39 -14.38
C PRO A 210 -10.59 -14.59 -14.91
N ARG A 211 -10.96 -13.95 -16.02
CA ARG A 211 -12.30 -14.04 -16.64
C ARG A 211 -12.46 -15.18 -17.64
N THR A 212 -11.40 -15.54 -18.33
CA THR A 212 -11.47 -16.51 -19.44
C THR A 212 -10.61 -17.75 -19.27
N GLY A 213 -9.67 -17.72 -18.31
CA GLY A 213 -8.63 -18.73 -18.15
C GLY A 213 -7.63 -18.78 -19.30
N GLY A 214 -7.71 -17.83 -20.25
CA GLY A 214 -6.76 -17.72 -21.36
C GLY A 214 -5.42 -17.16 -20.92
N HIS A 215 -4.36 -17.45 -21.69
CA HIS A 215 -3.03 -16.90 -21.41
C HIS A 215 -2.99 -15.38 -21.58
N ILE A 216 -2.23 -14.70 -20.72
CA ILE A 216 -1.92 -13.27 -20.81
C ILE A 216 -0.58 -13.11 -21.51
N VAL A 217 -0.58 -12.38 -22.63
CA VAL A 217 0.63 -11.94 -23.32
C VAL A 217 0.99 -10.55 -22.82
N ARG A 218 2.26 -10.34 -22.48
CA ARG A 218 2.79 -9.06 -22.04
C ARG A 218 3.87 -8.59 -23.00
N THR A 219 3.85 -7.31 -23.31
CA THR A 219 4.94 -6.58 -23.93
C THR A 219 5.56 -5.63 -22.90
N GLU A 220 6.45 -4.73 -23.29
CA GLU A 220 7.09 -3.78 -22.36
C GLU A 220 6.06 -2.88 -21.65
N ASP A 221 5.11 -2.34 -22.42
CA ASP A 221 4.14 -1.35 -21.94
C ASP A 221 2.66 -1.76 -22.06
N ASP A 222 2.38 -3.00 -22.52
CA ASP A 222 1.01 -3.45 -22.76
C ASP A 222 0.81 -4.92 -22.36
N TRP A 223 -0.44 -5.33 -22.20
CA TRP A 223 -0.82 -6.71 -22.01
C TRP A 223 -2.22 -7.00 -22.61
N TYR A 224 -2.45 -8.23 -23.03
CA TYR A 224 -3.75 -8.70 -23.48
C TYR A 224 -3.96 -10.20 -23.25
N ALA A 225 -5.22 -10.61 -23.12
CA ALA A 225 -5.60 -12.02 -23.07
C ALA A 225 -5.74 -12.58 -24.49
N VAL A 226 -5.16 -13.75 -24.73
CA VAL A 226 -5.29 -14.45 -26.03
C VAL A 226 -6.74 -14.85 -26.31
N LYS A 227 -7.49 -15.17 -25.24
CA LYS A 227 -8.88 -15.62 -25.34
C LYS A 227 -9.83 -14.46 -25.06
N LYS A 228 -10.79 -14.25 -26.01
CA LYS A 228 -11.83 -13.22 -25.83
C LYS A 228 -12.78 -13.52 -24.68
N LEU A 229 -13.39 -12.47 -24.17
CA LEU A 229 -14.49 -12.55 -23.21
C LEU A 229 -15.72 -13.26 -23.83
N PRO A 230 -16.65 -13.79 -23.00
CA PRO A 230 -17.86 -14.47 -23.51
C PRO A 230 -18.73 -13.59 -24.42
N ASP A 231 -18.69 -12.27 -24.26
CA ASP A 231 -19.41 -11.29 -25.08
C ASP A 231 -18.67 -10.88 -26.37
N GLY A 232 -17.48 -11.48 -26.62
CA GLY A 232 -16.67 -11.24 -27.82
C GLY A 232 -15.68 -10.07 -27.68
N ARG A 233 -15.71 -9.29 -26.61
CA ARG A 233 -14.73 -8.22 -26.37
C ARG A 233 -13.34 -8.80 -26.14
N ASP A 234 -12.31 -8.05 -26.52
CA ASP A 234 -10.93 -8.33 -26.17
C ASP A 234 -10.66 -7.86 -24.74
N PHE A 235 -10.08 -8.72 -23.92
CA PHE A 235 -9.64 -8.33 -22.58
C PHE A 235 -8.17 -7.93 -22.65
N ARG A 236 -7.91 -6.66 -22.48
CA ARG A 236 -6.59 -6.05 -22.66
C ARG A 236 -6.38 -4.89 -21.68
N ARG A 237 -5.15 -4.40 -21.58
CA ARG A 237 -4.82 -3.24 -20.80
C ARG A 237 -5.67 -2.03 -21.26
N PRO A 238 -6.41 -1.39 -20.33
CA PRO A 238 -7.10 -0.14 -20.62
C PRO A 238 -6.14 1.02 -20.82
N GLU A 239 -6.55 2.00 -21.63
CA GLU A 239 -5.82 3.25 -21.77
C GLU A 239 -5.89 4.02 -20.44
N PRO A 240 -4.73 4.38 -19.84
CA PRO A 240 -4.70 5.13 -18.59
C PRO A 240 -5.09 6.60 -18.82
N THR A 241 -5.83 7.15 -17.87
CA THR A 241 -6.04 8.60 -17.77
C THR A 241 -5.00 9.26 -16.84
N TRP A 242 -4.32 8.46 -16.02
CA TRP A 242 -3.20 8.86 -15.17
C TRP A 242 -2.03 7.90 -15.33
N TRP A 243 -0.80 8.40 -15.30
CA TRP A 243 0.41 7.57 -15.40
C TRP A 243 1.58 8.17 -14.64
N VAL A 244 2.57 7.35 -14.34
CA VAL A 244 3.88 7.78 -13.83
C VAL A 244 4.98 7.28 -14.74
N ASP A 245 5.90 8.17 -15.07
CA ASP A 245 7.11 7.89 -15.85
C ASP A 245 8.33 8.60 -15.24
N LYS A 246 9.45 8.63 -15.97
CA LYS A 246 10.66 9.32 -15.51
C LYS A 246 10.48 10.83 -15.39
N ALA A 247 9.59 11.43 -16.19
CA ALA A 247 9.33 12.87 -16.18
C ALA A 247 8.46 13.31 -15.00
N GLY A 248 7.59 12.41 -14.48
CA GLY A 248 6.75 12.74 -13.34
C GLY A 248 5.39 12.03 -13.35
N LEU A 249 4.39 12.75 -12.88
CA LEU A 249 2.98 12.39 -12.89
C LEU A 249 2.31 12.97 -14.12
N GLY A 250 1.79 12.14 -15.00
CA GLY A 250 1.01 12.55 -16.15
C GLY A 250 -0.49 12.31 -15.94
N HIS A 251 -1.33 13.17 -16.49
CA HIS A 251 -2.77 12.97 -16.57
C HIS A 251 -3.39 13.61 -17.81
N VAL A 252 -4.52 13.07 -18.26
CA VAL A 252 -5.35 13.71 -19.28
C VAL A 252 -6.24 14.73 -18.60
N GLY A 253 -6.08 16.01 -18.94
CA GLY A 253 -6.94 17.07 -18.44
C GLY A 253 -8.35 16.92 -19.01
N ASP A 254 -9.35 16.77 -18.13
CA ASP A 254 -10.72 17.09 -18.47
C ASP A 254 -10.82 18.61 -18.45
N GLY A 255 -11.20 19.28 -19.49
CA GLY A 255 -11.22 20.74 -19.63
C GLY A 255 -12.00 21.55 -18.54
N THR A 256 -12.07 21.04 -17.30
CA THR A 256 -12.68 21.64 -16.10
C THR A 256 -11.68 22.35 -15.19
N GLY A 257 -10.45 22.64 -15.68
CA GLY A 257 -9.52 23.53 -14.99
C GLY A 257 -10.08 24.95 -14.93
N ALA A 258 -10.63 25.33 -13.79
CA ALA A 258 -10.97 26.70 -13.47
C ALA A 258 -9.68 27.57 -13.42
N GLY A 259 -9.29 28.14 -14.55
CA GLY A 259 -8.14 29.04 -14.65
C GLY A 259 -7.68 29.22 -16.07
N ASP A 260 -8.34 30.00 -16.81
CA ASP A 260 -8.09 30.86 -17.96
C ASP A 260 -9.13 30.67 -19.09
N ALA A 261 -10.03 31.61 -19.17
CA ALA A 261 -10.95 31.80 -20.30
C ALA A 261 -10.13 32.26 -21.52
N GLY A 262 -9.84 31.33 -22.46
CA GLY A 262 -9.18 31.74 -23.69
C GLY A 262 -8.56 30.68 -24.58
N ALA A 263 -8.74 29.39 -24.34
CA ALA A 263 -8.22 28.35 -25.24
C ALA A 263 -9.33 27.47 -25.80
N ASP A 264 -9.32 27.29 -27.10
CA ASP A 264 -10.22 26.55 -27.97
C ASP A 264 -10.40 25.09 -27.49
N SER A 265 -11.65 24.66 -27.31
CA SER A 265 -12.08 23.42 -26.63
C SER A 265 -11.98 22.14 -27.50
N THR A 266 -10.85 21.88 -28.16
CA THR A 266 -10.70 20.70 -29.05
C THR A 266 -9.49 19.82 -28.84
N SER A 267 -8.70 20.00 -27.77
CA SER A 267 -7.68 19.01 -27.40
C SER A 267 -7.56 18.93 -25.89
N ALA A 268 -8.05 17.83 -25.28
CA ALA A 268 -7.67 17.46 -23.94
C ALA A 268 -6.15 17.22 -23.90
N GLY A 269 -5.39 18.26 -23.58
CA GLY A 269 -3.92 18.18 -23.52
C GLY A 269 -3.50 17.31 -22.34
N SER A 270 -2.59 16.37 -22.56
CA SER A 270 -1.92 15.68 -21.47
C SER A 270 -1.01 16.65 -20.73
N GLN A 271 -1.07 16.64 -19.40
CA GLN A 271 -0.18 17.42 -18.55
C GLN A 271 0.76 16.47 -17.81
N THR A 272 2.02 16.87 -17.65
CA THR A 272 3.00 16.13 -16.83
C THR A 272 3.58 17.09 -15.79
N LEU A 273 3.49 16.69 -14.53
CA LEU A 273 4.01 17.44 -13.38
C LEU A 273 5.24 16.70 -12.84
N PRO A 274 6.37 17.37 -12.58
CA PRO A 274 7.50 16.76 -11.88
C PRO A 274 7.04 16.18 -10.56
N MET A 275 7.54 14.97 -10.21
CA MET A 275 7.20 14.27 -8.96
C MET A 275 8.47 13.91 -8.20
N ASN A 276 8.64 14.50 -7.02
CA ASN A 276 9.82 14.37 -6.15
C ASN A 276 9.44 13.77 -4.79
N LEU A 277 9.07 12.48 -4.77
CA LEU A 277 8.70 11.80 -3.53
C LEU A 277 9.91 11.61 -2.62
N GLN A 278 9.71 11.80 -1.32
CA GLN A 278 10.68 11.42 -0.28
C GLN A 278 10.79 9.89 -0.15
N LEU A 279 9.69 9.16 -0.39
CA LEU A 279 9.69 7.70 -0.39
C LEU A 279 10.29 7.17 -1.70
N PRO A 280 11.38 6.36 -1.63
CA PRO A 280 12.02 5.82 -2.82
C PRO A 280 11.19 4.69 -3.47
N GLY A 281 11.54 4.36 -4.72
CA GLY A 281 11.02 3.20 -5.44
C GLY A 281 9.91 3.53 -6.44
N ARG A 282 9.83 2.68 -7.47
CA ARG A 282 8.82 2.82 -8.55
C ARG A 282 7.40 2.58 -8.04
N ALA A 283 7.22 1.60 -7.13
CA ALA A 283 5.92 1.29 -6.56
C ALA A 283 5.35 2.48 -5.78
N ASN A 284 6.19 3.23 -5.05
CA ASN A 284 5.73 4.42 -4.32
C ASN A 284 5.29 5.54 -5.27
N ARG A 285 5.89 5.68 -6.45
CA ARG A 285 5.41 6.60 -7.48
C ARG A 285 4.04 6.19 -8.01
N GLY A 286 3.81 4.89 -8.26
CA GLY A 286 2.51 4.34 -8.63
C GLY A 286 1.46 4.50 -7.53
N ASN A 287 1.83 4.27 -6.27
CA ASN A 287 0.99 4.49 -5.09
C ASN A 287 0.56 5.97 -4.99
N ALA A 288 1.49 6.89 -5.20
CA ALA A 288 1.22 8.33 -5.21
C ALA A 288 0.26 8.73 -6.34
N ALA A 289 0.47 8.21 -7.56
CA ALA A 289 -0.44 8.50 -8.68
C ALA A 289 -1.88 8.07 -8.37
N GLN A 290 -2.07 6.89 -7.78
CA GLN A 290 -3.39 6.42 -7.40
C GLN A 290 -3.99 7.21 -6.23
N ALA A 291 -3.19 7.60 -5.23
CA ALA A 291 -3.61 8.47 -4.14
C ALA A 291 -4.04 9.85 -4.65
N ILE A 292 -3.24 10.45 -5.55
CA ILE A 292 -3.53 11.77 -6.14
C ILE A 292 -4.79 11.69 -7.01
N ALA A 293 -4.92 10.68 -7.87
CA ALA A 293 -6.12 10.47 -8.68
C ALA A 293 -7.39 10.37 -7.82
N ALA A 294 -7.31 9.63 -6.69
CA ALA A 294 -8.41 9.53 -5.73
C ALA A 294 -8.72 10.87 -5.05
N ALA A 295 -7.69 11.63 -4.64
CA ALA A 295 -7.87 12.96 -4.04
C ALA A 295 -8.53 13.95 -5.02
N VAL A 296 -8.16 13.89 -6.32
CA VAL A 296 -8.78 14.73 -7.37
C VAL A 296 -10.25 14.39 -7.57
N VAL A 297 -10.60 13.11 -7.54
CA VAL A 297 -12.02 12.66 -7.56
C VAL A 297 -12.79 13.22 -6.36
N MET A 298 -12.10 13.50 -5.25
CA MET A 298 -12.63 14.13 -4.04
C MET A 298 -12.49 15.67 -4.05
N ASP A 299 -12.36 16.29 -5.22
CA ASP A 299 -12.26 17.74 -5.44
C ASP A 299 -10.99 18.42 -4.87
N VAL A 300 -9.90 17.69 -4.63
CA VAL A 300 -8.60 18.30 -4.29
C VAL A 300 -7.87 18.68 -5.59
N PRO A 301 -7.32 19.90 -5.71
CA PRO A 301 -6.52 20.27 -6.88
C PRO A 301 -5.28 19.37 -7.03
N VAL A 302 -4.94 19.01 -8.29
CA VAL A 302 -3.81 18.09 -8.58
C VAL A 302 -2.50 18.56 -7.95
N ALA A 303 -2.19 19.87 -8.06
CA ALA A 303 -0.95 20.42 -7.52
C ALA A 303 -0.87 20.34 -5.99
N ASP A 304 -1.99 20.51 -5.29
CA ASP A 304 -2.04 20.40 -3.83
C ASP A 304 -1.94 18.95 -3.40
N ALA A 305 -2.62 18.03 -4.10
CA ALA A 305 -2.53 16.59 -3.84
C ALA A 305 -1.11 16.05 -4.08
N LEU A 306 -0.43 16.51 -5.15
CA LEU A 306 0.94 16.13 -5.44
C LEU A 306 1.91 16.62 -4.36
N ARG A 307 1.85 17.90 -3.99
CA ARG A 307 2.68 18.48 -2.93
C ARG A 307 2.52 17.73 -1.62
N ALA A 308 1.28 17.45 -1.21
CA ALA A 308 1.01 16.72 0.03
C ALA A 308 1.51 15.27 -0.01
N ALA A 309 1.47 14.60 -1.17
CA ALA A 309 2.04 13.27 -1.33
C ALA A 309 3.58 13.28 -1.26
N GLU A 310 4.23 14.34 -1.74
CA GLU A 310 5.69 14.54 -1.67
C GLU A 310 6.20 14.78 -0.24
N GLU A 311 5.37 15.29 0.65
CA GLU A 311 5.70 15.53 2.06
C GLU A 311 5.72 14.25 2.91
N VAL A 312 5.25 13.12 2.39
CA VAL A 312 5.23 11.84 3.13
C VAL A 312 6.62 11.22 3.17
N THR A 313 7.23 11.21 4.35
CA THR A 313 8.62 10.76 4.57
C THR A 313 8.72 9.34 5.13
N ASP A 314 7.75 8.88 5.91
CA ASP A 314 7.77 7.60 6.60
C ASP A 314 6.47 6.81 6.38
N VAL A 315 6.60 5.50 6.31
CA VAL A 315 5.49 4.55 6.41
C VAL A 315 5.84 3.57 7.51
N ALA A 316 5.22 3.75 8.66
CA ALA A 316 5.51 3.01 9.87
C ALA A 316 5.72 1.50 9.63
N GLY A 317 6.88 1.00 10.05
CA GLY A 317 7.20 -0.43 10.08
C GLY A 317 7.73 -1.04 8.77
N ARG A 318 7.97 -0.27 7.70
CA ARG A 318 8.53 -0.81 6.45
C ARG A 318 9.96 -0.40 6.17
N TYR A 319 10.38 0.75 6.69
CA TYR A 319 11.73 1.28 6.59
C TYR A 319 12.20 1.75 7.96
N SER A 320 13.45 1.57 8.26
CA SER A 320 14.08 2.17 9.43
C SER A 320 15.55 2.41 9.10
N LEU A 321 16.05 3.59 9.44
CA LEU A 321 17.47 3.86 9.49
C LEU A 321 17.94 3.70 10.93
N VAL A 322 18.99 2.92 11.13
CA VAL A 322 19.48 2.57 12.47
C VAL A 322 21.00 2.66 12.48
N GLU A 323 21.55 3.43 13.42
CA GLU A 323 22.98 3.44 13.70
C GLU A 323 23.34 2.34 14.69
N PHE A 324 24.29 1.49 14.32
CA PHE A 324 24.74 0.39 15.15
C PHE A 324 26.21 0.03 14.88
N GLU A 325 27.07 0.11 15.89
CA GLU A 325 28.48 -0.30 15.84
C GLU A 325 29.24 0.25 14.61
N GLY A 326 29.10 1.56 14.35
CA GLY A 326 29.75 2.24 13.22
C GLY A 326 29.16 1.90 11.85
N ARG A 327 27.94 1.37 11.81
CA ARG A 327 27.18 1.05 10.58
C ARG A 327 25.85 1.80 10.58
N THR A 328 25.52 2.35 9.42
CA THR A 328 24.20 2.90 9.13
C THR A 328 23.38 1.82 8.42
N LEU A 329 22.47 1.19 9.13
CA LEU A 329 21.63 0.10 8.62
C LEU A 329 20.36 0.67 8.01
N ARG A 330 20.10 0.41 6.72
CA ARG A 330 18.80 0.64 6.13
C ARG A 330 18.00 -0.67 6.14
N LEU A 331 17.09 -0.77 7.11
CA LEU A 331 16.25 -1.94 7.29
C LEU A 331 15.03 -1.85 6.37
N MET A 332 14.78 -2.87 5.58
CA MET A 332 13.63 -2.96 4.66
C MET A 332 12.85 -4.24 4.91
N LEU A 333 11.53 -4.08 5.08
CA LEU A 333 10.60 -5.19 5.28
C LEU A 333 9.96 -5.60 3.95
N ALA A 334 10.04 -6.89 3.61
CA ALA A 334 9.33 -7.49 2.49
C ALA A 334 8.58 -8.76 2.92
N LYS A 335 7.31 -8.92 2.53
CA LYS A 335 6.45 -10.03 3.00
C LYS A 335 6.20 -11.11 1.95
N ASN A 336 6.18 -10.73 0.68
CA ASN A 336 5.82 -11.59 -0.45
C ASN A 336 6.72 -11.32 -1.65
N PRO A 337 6.72 -12.15 -2.71
CA PRO A 337 7.61 -11.97 -3.87
C PRO A 337 7.58 -10.58 -4.48
N ALA A 338 6.40 -9.95 -4.59
CA ALA A 338 6.26 -8.60 -5.12
C ALA A 338 6.98 -7.57 -4.24
N GLY A 339 6.79 -7.65 -2.91
CA GLY A 339 7.49 -6.79 -1.95
C GLY A 339 9.00 -7.01 -1.95
N TRP A 340 9.46 -8.26 -2.13
CA TRP A 340 10.90 -8.56 -2.25
C TRP A 340 11.50 -7.97 -3.52
N GLN A 341 10.82 -8.09 -4.68
CA GLN A 341 11.31 -7.46 -5.92
C GLN A 341 11.40 -5.94 -5.80
N GLU A 342 10.41 -5.31 -5.15
CA GLU A 342 10.44 -3.88 -4.89
C GLU A 342 11.60 -3.51 -3.96
N ALA A 343 11.75 -4.18 -2.81
CA ALA A 343 12.84 -3.93 -1.87
C ALA A 343 14.22 -4.12 -2.54
N LEU A 344 14.39 -5.18 -3.34
CA LEU A 344 15.60 -5.42 -4.12
C LEU A 344 15.89 -4.30 -5.13
N SER A 345 14.86 -3.74 -5.77
CA SER A 345 15.01 -2.63 -6.72
C SER A 345 15.48 -1.32 -6.07
N MET A 346 15.25 -1.20 -4.75
CA MET A 346 15.61 -0.03 -3.96
C MET A 346 17.00 -0.11 -3.32
N ILE A 347 17.65 -1.28 -3.35
CA ILE A 347 19.02 -1.44 -2.81
C ILE A 347 19.94 -0.47 -3.54
N ASP A 348 20.71 0.27 -2.77
CA ASP A 348 21.79 1.10 -3.31
C ASP A 348 22.90 0.20 -3.84
N ARG A 349 23.14 0.25 -5.14
CA ARG A 349 24.18 -0.56 -5.78
C ARG A 349 25.61 -0.11 -5.45
N GLY A 350 25.75 1.04 -4.80
CA GLY A 350 27.03 1.56 -4.32
C GLY A 350 27.46 0.99 -2.95
N VAL A 351 26.62 0.19 -2.28
CA VAL A 351 27.01 -0.43 -1.01
C VAL A 351 27.83 -1.71 -1.23
N ASP A 352 28.79 -1.94 -0.35
CA ASP A 352 29.65 -3.14 -0.41
C ASP A 352 28.95 -4.41 0.08
N SER A 353 27.99 -4.27 1.00
CA SER A 353 27.35 -5.39 1.69
C SER A 353 25.84 -5.25 1.80
N VAL A 354 25.17 -6.38 1.58
CA VAL A 354 23.73 -6.55 1.74
C VAL A 354 23.45 -7.73 2.65
N VAL A 355 22.71 -7.54 3.72
CA VAL A 355 22.22 -8.63 4.57
C VAL A 355 20.78 -8.98 4.16
N ILE A 356 20.55 -10.26 3.88
CA ILE A 356 19.22 -10.77 3.58
C ILE A 356 18.84 -11.79 4.65
N ALA A 357 17.78 -11.54 5.40
CA ALA A 357 17.34 -12.40 6.49
C ALA A 357 15.93 -12.95 6.27
N VAL A 358 15.80 -14.29 6.37
CA VAL A 358 14.52 -14.99 6.18
C VAL A 358 14.26 -15.92 7.35
N ASN A 359 13.11 -15.74 7.99
CA ASN A 359 12.55 -16.65 8.99
C ASN A 359 11.37 -17.44 8.41
N GLY A 360 10.96 -18.53 9.07
CA GLY A 360 9.84 -19.38 8.68
C GLY A 360 8.82 -19.52 9.80
N GLN A 361 8.51 -18.42 10.50
CA GLN A 361 7.53 -18.41 11.59
C GLN A 361 6.09 -18.31 11.03
N VAL A 362 5.08 -18.58 11.87
CA VAL A 362 3.66 -18.58 11.47
C VAL A 362 3.25 -17.26 10.78
N ALA A 363 3.77 -16.13 11.23
CA ALA A 363 3.46 -14.82 10.65
C ALA A 363 4.09 -14.57 9.26
N ASP A 364 5.12 -15.35 8.88
CA ASP A 364 5.78 -15.26 7.56
C ASP A 364 5.22 -16.26 6.55
N GLY A 365 4.42 -17.21 6.99
CA GLY A 365 4.12 -18.45 6.29
C GLY A 365 5.23 -19.50 6.43
N GLN A 366 4.86 -20.76 6.52
CA GLN A 366 5.81 -21.85 6.69
C GLN A 366 6.40 -22.33 5.36
N ASP A 367 5.68 -22.15 4.27
CA ASP A 367 6.13 -22.47 2.92
C ASP A 367 6.95 -21.32 2.35
N LEU A 368 8.26 -21.53 2.23
CA LEU A 368 9.21 -20.57 1.68
C LEU A 368 9.53 -20.81 0.20
N SER A 369 8.78 -21.63 -0.51
CA SER A 369 9.00 -21.83 -1.95
C SER A 369 8.87 -20.53 -2.75
N TRP A 370 8.21 -19.51 -2.21
CA TRP A 370 8.15 -18.16 -2.79
C TRP A 370 9.50 -17.48 -3.02
N ILE A 371 10.57 -17.86 -2.28
CA ILE A 371 11.91 -17.29 -2.54
C ILE A 371 12.45 -17.66 -3.92
N TRP A 372 11.90 -18.70 -4.57
CA TRP A 372 12.22 -19.07 -5.95
C TRP A 372 11.57 -18.15 -6.99
N ASP A 373 10.53 -17.44 -6.61
CA ASP A 373 9.87 -16.40 -7.44
C ASP A 373 10.60 -15.04 -7.37
N VAL A 374 11.51 -14.88 -6.38
CA VAL A 374 12.31 -13.67 -6.22
C VAL A 374 13.55 -13.72 -7.11
N ARG A 375 13.80 -12.65 -7.87
CA ARG A 375 14.93 -12.53 -8.77
C ARG A 375 16.12 -11.93 -8.03
N PHE A 376 17.03 -12.79 -7.57
CA PHE A 376 18.28 -12.39 -6.93
C PHE A 376 19.44 -12.24 -7.93
N GLU A 377 19.23 -12.58 -9.18
CA GLU A 377 20.23 -12.61 -10.25
C GLU A 377 20.85 -11.24 -10.54
N ASP A 378 20.18 -10.15 -10.10
CA ASP A 378 20.61 -8.76 -10.33
C ASP A 378 21.72 -8.28 -9.35
N PHE A 379 22.15 -9.11 -8.39
CA PHE A 379 23.26 -8.78 -7.50
C PHE A 379 24.61 -8.96 -8.19
N GLU A 380 25.24 -7.87 -8.57
CA GLU A 380 26.56 -7.87 -9.19
C GLU A 380 27.58 -7.14 -8.30
N GLY A 381 28.63 -7.86 -7.88
CA GLY A 381 29.77 -7.28 -7.17
C GLY A 381 29.62 -7.07 -5.67
N GLN A 382 28.42 -7.12 -5.12
CA GLN A 382 28.14 -6.94 -3.70
C GLN A 382 28.38 -8.23 -2.90
N GLN A 383 28.80 -8.10 -1.64
CA GLN A 383 28.81 -9.21 -0.71
C GLN A 383 27.40 -9.41 -0.12
N VAL A 384 26.77 -10.55 -0.40
CA VAL A 384 25.47 -10.90 0.19
C VAL A 384 25.68 -11.81 1.39
N LEU A 385 25.10 -11.44 2.54
CA LEU A 385 25.10 -12.26 3.74
C LEU A 385 23.69 -12.84 3.92
N ALA A 386 23.59 -14.16 3.80
CA ALA A 386 22.33 -14.90 4.01
C ALA A 386 22.17 -15.20 5.51
N ALA A 387 21.04 -14.77 6.10
CA ALA A 387 20.80 -14.87 7.53
C ALA A 387 19.37 -15.31 7.87
N GLY A 388 19.07 -15.47 9.15
CA GLY A 388 17.78 -15.85 9.69
C GLY A 388 17.63 -17.37 9.86
N GLU A 389 16.50 -17.79 10.44
CA GLU A 389 16.18 -19.20 10.71
C GLU A 389 16.26 -20.06 9.45
N ARG A 390 15.84 -19.50 8.31
CA ARG A 390 15.84 -20.14 6.98
C ARG A 390 16.97 -19.61 6.06
N GLY A 391 18.01 -19.05 6.66
CA GLY A 391 19.19 -18.59 5.93
C GLY A 391 19.83 -19.66 5.04
N THR A 392 19.73 -20.94 5.41
CA THR A 392 20.23 -22.06 4.59
C THR A 392 19.46 -22.19 3.27
N ASP A 393 18.12 -22.10 3.31
CA ASP A 393 17.28 -22.17 2.10
C ASP A 393 17.58 -20.96 1.19
N LEU A 394 17.73 -19.78 1.78
CA LEU A 394 18.14 -18.57 1.07
C LEU A 394 19.53 -18.74 0.42
N ALA A 395 20.51 -19.28 1.15
CA ALA A 395 21.86 -19.51 0.61
C ALA A 395 21.83 -20.44 -0.60
N VAL A 396 21.01 -21.51 -0.55
CA VAL A 396 20.80 -22.40 -1.70
C VAL A 396 20.22 -21.61 -2.88
N ARG A 397 19.19 -20.79 -2.67
CA ARG A 397 18.59 -19.97 -3.74
C ARG A 397 19.58 -18.97 -4.33
N LEU A 398 20.36 -18.29 -3.49
CA LEU A 398 21.43 -17.37 -3.93
C LEU A 398 22.50 -18.08 -4.77
N GLY A 399 22.86 -19.33 -4.36
CA GLY A 399 23.77 -20.17 -5.13
C GLY A 399 23.24 -20.47 -6.54
N TYR A 400 21.96 -20.80 -6.67
CA TYR A 400 21.32 -21.01 -7.98
C TYR A 400 21.22 -19.72 -8.81
N ALA A 401 21.11 -18.56 -8.15
CA ALA A 401 21.16 -17.25 -8.82
C ALA A 401 22.57 -16.83 -9.26
N GLY A 402 23.60 -17.61 -8.93
CA GLY A 402 25.00 -17.24 -9.19
C GLY A 402 25.53 -16.10 -8.30
N VAL A 403 24.81 -15.75 -7.24
CA VAL A 403 25.17 -14.66 -6.31
C VAL A 403 26.23 -15.13 -5.34
N ARG A 404 27.35 -14.42 -5.25
CA ARG A 404 28.37 -14.66 -4.23
C ARG A 404 27.83 -14.29 -2.85
N HIS A 405 27.78 -15.25 -1.94
CA HIS A 405 27.20 -15.05 -0.61
C HIS A 405 27.96 -15.78 0.48
N THR A 406 27.70 -15.37 1.72
CA THR A 406 28.17 -16.03 2.94
C THR A 406 26.98 -16.30 3.84
N LEU A 407 26.86 -17.52 4.39
CA LEU A 407 25.80 -17.88 5.33
C LEU A 407 26.24 -17.55 6.76
N ILE A 408 25.53 -16.66 7.43
CA ILE A 408 25.66 -16.35 8.86
C ILE A 408 24.24 -16.36 9.45
N LYS A 409 23.88 -17.42 10.19
CA LYS A 409 22.49 -17.62 10.64
C LYS A 409 21.98 -16.55 11.58
N ASP A 410 22.79 -16.09 12.53
CA ASP A 410 22.41 -14.97 13.40
C ASP A 410 22.42 -13.67 12.58
N THR A 411 21.30 -12.95 12.58
CA THR A 411 21.14 -11.75 11.76
C THR A 411 22.00 -10.59 12.26
N VAL A 412 22.21 -10.48 13.58
CA VAL A 412 23.06 -9.42 14.14
C VAL A 412 24.53 -9.72 13.85
N ASP A 413 24.95 -11.00 13.96
CA ASP A 413 26.30 -11.40 13.59
C ASP A 413 26.57 -11.18 12.08
N ALA A 414 25.55 -11.38 11.24
CA ALA A 414 25.63 -11.06 9.81
C ALA A 414 25.84 -9.55 9.59
N VAL A 415 25.10 -8.70 10.31
CA VAL A 415 25.28 -7.25 10.27
C VAL A 415 26.68 -6.87 10.73
N LEU A 416 27.18 -7.46 11.84
CA LEU A 416 28.51 -7.18 12.38
C LEU A 416 29.66 -7.68 11.49
N ALA A 417 29.41 -8.68 10.64
CA ALA A 417 30.37 -9.16 9.65
C ALA A 417 30.53 -8.21 8.45
N CYS A 418 29.60 -7.27 8.24
CA CYS A 418 29.75 -6.22 7.25
C CYS A 418 30.81 -5.20 7.69
N PRO A 419 31.55 -4.56 6.79
CA PRO A 419 32.44 -3.46 7.14
C PRO A 419 31.63 -2.27 7.72
N PRO A 420 32.28 -1.39 8.52
CA PRO A 420 31.68 -0.11 8.92
C PRO A 420 31.22 0.71 7.70
N GLY A 421 30.15 1.47 7.83
CA GLY A 421 29.52 2.24 6.76
C GLY A 421 28.09 1.84 6.52
N ARG A 422 27.59 2.10 5.32
CA ARG A 422 26.19 1.82 4.97
C ARG A 422 25.97 0.34 4.66
N VAL A 423 24.96 -0.24 5.27
CA VAL A 423 24.55 -1.64 5.06
C VAL A 423 23.05 -1.71 4.76
N GLU A 424 22.70 -2.35 3.66
CA GLU A 424 21.32 -2.63 3.29
C GLU A 424 20.87 -3.95 3.94
N VAL A 425 19.72 -3.93 4.61
CA VAL A 425 19.19 -5.11 5.28
C VAL A 425 17.76 -5.37 4.82
N LEU A 426 17.56 -6.48 4.10
CA LEU A 426 16.24 -6.95 3.68
C LEU A 426 15.80 -8.10 4.57
N ALA A 427 14.59 -8.05 5.09
CA ALA A 427 14.10 -9.12 5.95
C ALA A 427 12.58 -9.35 5.75
N ASN A 428 12.13 -10.59 5.96
CA ASN A 428 10.71 -10.86 6.10
C ASN A 428 10.22 -10.42 7.49
N TYR A 429 8.92 -10.51 7.74
CA TYR A 429 8.30 -9.85 8.88
C TYR A 429 8.92 -10.22 10.24
N THR A 430 9.06 -11.51 10.52
CA THR A 430 9.60 -11.91 11.84
C THR A 430 11.10 -11.69 11.94
N ALA A 431 11.86 -11.86 10.87
CA ALA A 431 13.29 -11.55 10.85
C ALA A 431 13.52 -10.04 11.05
N PHE A 432 12.75 -9.18 10.40
CA PHE A 432 12.79 -7.74 10.59
C PHE A 432 12.48 -7.33 12.03
N ARG A 433 11.36 -7.83 12.57
CA ARG A 433 10.92 -7.56 13.94
C ARG A 433 11.97 -7.99 14.97
N ASP A 434 12.49 -9.20 14.82
CA ASP A 434 13.42 -9.79 15.79
C ASP A 434 14.78 -9.09 15.72
N LEU A 435 15.25 -8.75 14.51
CA LEU A 435 16.46 -7.94 14.31
C LEU A 435 16.32 -6.56 14.97
N LYS A 436 15.25 -5.84 14.66
CA LYS A 436 15.02 -4.49 15.19
C LYS A 436 15.03 -4.49 16.71
N ARG A 437 14.29 -5.41 17.33
CA ARG A 437 14.25 -5.57 18.79
C ARG A 437 15.62 -5.89 19.39
N GLU A 438 16.43 -6.74 18.73
CA GLU A 438 17.74 -7.09 19.21
C GLU A 438 18.74 -5.94 19.06
N LEU A 439 18.68 -5.19 17.98
CA LEU A 439 19.47 -3.96 17.78
C LEU A 439 19.15 -2.90 18.85
N GLU A 440 17.87 -2.65 19.10
CA GLU A 440 17.43 -1.73 20.17
C GLU A 440 17.96 -2.19 21.55
N ARG A 441 17.88 -3.48 21.86
CA ARG A 441 18.40 -4.05 23.10
C ARG A 441 19.91 -3.87 23.24
N ARG A 442 20.65 -3.88 22.13
CA ARG A 442 22.12 -3.66 22.08
C ARG A 442 22.53 -2.19 22.00
N GLY A 443 21.57 -1.28 22.06
CA GLY A 443 21.84 0.17 22.13
C GLY A 443 21.93 0.85 20.75
N ALA A 444 21.36 0.24 19.71
CA ALA A 444 21.24 0.91 18.42
C ALA A 444 20.29 2.12 18.50
N THR A 445 20.59 3.16 17.72
CA THR A 445 19.82 4.40 17.69
C THR A 445 19.07 4.50 16.37
N THR A 446 17.76 4.74 16.43
CA THR A 446 16.98 5.04 15.22
C THR A 446 17.27 6.48 14.79
N VAL A 447 17.59 6.68 13.53
CA VAL A 447 17.85 7.99 12.91
C VAL A 447 16.59 8.44 12.20
N GLU A 448 16.11 9.66 12.45
CA GLU A 448 15.02 10.26 11.69
C GLU A 448 15.54 10.63 10.28
N ALA A 449 14.67 10.51 9.27
CA ALA A 449 15.07 10.64 7.86
C ALA A 449 15.68 12.02 7.49
N ASP A 450 15.40 13.07 8.26
CA ASP A 450 15.90 14.42 8.02
C ASP A 450 17.41 14.57 8.27
N GLU A 451 18.00 13.82 9.20
CA GLU A 451 19.44 13.87 9.48
C GLU A 451 20.30 13.15 8.42
N ALA A 452 19.69 12.23 7.64
CA ALA A 452 20.39 11.49 6.60
C ALA A 452 20.59 12.32 5.29
N ALA A 453 19.91 13.45 5.15
CA ALA A 453 20.09 14.35 4.01
C ALA A 453 21.31 15.27 4.17
N GLU A 454 21.62 15.71 5.39
CA GLU A 454 22.74 16.59 5.70
C GLU A 454 24.10 15.90 5.54
N THR A 455 24.18 14.59 5.78
CA THR A 455 25.41 13.80 5.58
C THR A 455 25.79 13.62 4.11
N LYS A 456 24.91 13.91 3.17
CA LYS A 456 25.22 13.88 1.72
C LYS A 456 25.86 15.17 1.19
N GLU A 457 25.68 16.31 1.85
CA GLU A 457 26.30 17.59 1.45
C GLU A 457 27.74 17.73 1.95
N ASP A 458 28.07 17.16 3.10
CA ASP A 458 29.44 17.21 3.67
C ASP A 458 30.43 16.21 3.06
N ALA A 459 29.97 15.29 2.21
CA ALA A 459 30.79 14.28 1.54
C ALA A 459 31.05 14.56 0.03
N ARG A 460 30.75 15.80 -0.45
CA ARG A 460 31.04 16.21 -1.83
C ARG A 460 32.18 17.26 -1.89
#